data_20b0af541f1c77a1963835abcf11806b
#
_entry.id   20b0af541f1c77a1963835abcf11806b
#
_cell.length_a   1.000
_cell.length_b   1.000
_cell.length_c   1.000
_cell.angle_alpha   90.00
_cell.angle_beta   90.00
_cell.angle_gamma   90.00
#
_symmetry.space_group_name_H-M   'P 1'
#
loop_
_entity.id
_entity.type
_entity.pdbx_description
1 polymer ?
#
loop_
_entity_poly.entity_id
_entity_poly.type
_entity_poly.pdbx_seq_one_letter_code
_entity_poly.pdbx_strand_id
1 'polypeptide(L)'
;MTKARFRSAEQRIAEKQAEAAAMGVDEAYISTLVDEFYTRVRADEMLGPIFARAITGDWEPHLNTMKDFWSSMVLSTGRYDGRPLPKHMALPGLTQDHFTRWLELFYKTLQDTAPSQQAEDWFIDRAVRIAKSFQLSLFYRPDLRGGVIDN
;
A
#
# COMPACT_ATOMS: atom_id res chain seq x y z
N MET A 1 20.62 -32.18 3.03
CA MET A 1 20.08 -32.10 3.38
C MET A 1 19.03 -31.55 3.10
N THR A 2 18.36 -31.58 3.07
CA THR A 2 17.30 -31.21 2.66
C THR A 2 16.59 -30.40 3.42
N LYS A 3 16.89 -30.00 4.37
CA LYS A 3 16.19 -29.22 5.07
C LYS A 3 15.82 -28.06 4.49
N ALA A 4 16.32 -27.62 3.54
CA ALA A 4 15.96 -26.35 2.96
C ALA A 4 14.58 -26.31 2.41
N ARG A 5 13.93 -27.44 2.23
CA ARG A 5 12.66 -27.39 1.71
C ARG A 5 11.67 -26.82 2.63
N PHE A 6 11.79 -26.88 3.89
CA PHE A 6 10.82 -26.39 4.81
C PHE A 6 11.43 -25.35 5.70
N ARG A 7 11.42 -24.15 5.25
CA ARG A 7 11.90 -23.06 6.09
C ARG A 7 10.86 -22.74 7.12
N SER A 8 11.29 -22.49 8.32
CA SER A 8 10.39 -22.12 9.38
C SER A 8 9.85 -20.70 9.14
N ALA A 9 8.79 -20.35 9.88
CA ALA A 9 8.28 -19.00 9.81
C ALA A 9 9.35 -17.98 10.23
N GLU A 10 10.14 -18.32 11.23
CA GLU A 10 11.21 -17.44 11.67
C GLU A 10 12.26 -17.23 10.61
N GLN A 11 12.59 -18.28 9.87
CA GLN A 11 13.56 -18.15 8.80
C GLN A 11 13.04 -17.28 7.67
N ARG A 12 11.75 -17.41 7.35
CA ARG A 12 11.16 -16.58 6.31
C ARG A 12 11.12 -15.12 6.72
N ILE A 13 10.83 -14.84 7.98
CA ILE A 13 10.82 -13.47 8.48
C ILE A 13 12.23 -12.89 8.42
N ALA A 14 13.22 -13.67 8.85
CA ALA A 14 14.58 -13.19 8.83
C ALA A 14 15.07 -12.90 7.41
N GLU A 15 14.66 -13.72 6.46
CA GLU A 15 15.03 -13.50 5.07
C GLU A 15 14.40 -12.23 4.52
N LYS A 16 13.13 -11.97 4.85
CA LYS A 16 12.48 -10.77 4.41
C LYS A 16 13.13 -9.53 5.00
N GLN A 17 13.47 -9.59 6.27
CA GLN A 17 14.13 -8.48 6.93
C GLN A 17 15.51 -8.23 6.35
N ALA A 18 16.21 -9.30 5.98
CA ALA A 18 17.53 -9.16 5.35
C ALA A 18 17.38 -8.54 3.96
N GLU A 19 16.37 -8.91 3.22
CA GLU A 19 16.13 -8.30 1.91
C GLU A 19 15.81 -6.82 2.05
N ALA A 20 15.00 -6.46 3.03
CA ALA A 20 14.68 -5.06 3.26
C ALA A 20 15.93 -4.27 3.62
N ALA A 21 16.76 -4.82 4.49
CA ALA A 21 18.01 -4.16 4.89
C ALA A 21 18.91 -3.98 3.68
N ALA A 22 18.99 -4.98 2.80
CA ALA A 22 19.81 -4.89 1.61
C ALA A 22 19.35 -3.79 0.67
N MET A 23 18.06 -3.48 0.68
CA MET A 23 17.51 -2.39 -0.12
C MET A 23 17.64 -1.03 0.58
N GLY A 24 18.05 -1.03 1.84
CA GLY A 24 18.14 0.20 2.61
C GLY A 24 16.83 0.59 3.29
N VAL A 25 15.90 -0.35 3.42
CA VAL A 25 14.57 -0.06 3.98
C VAL A 25 14.51 -0.44 5.44
N ASP A 26 14.08 0.48 6.26
CA ASP A 26 13.87 0.25 7.69
C ASP A 26 12.59 0.98 8.11
N GLU A 27 12.29 0.94 9.39
CA GLU A 27 11.09 1.59 9.90
C GLU A 27 11.11 3.10 9.67
N ALA A 28 12.27 3.70 9.79
CA ALA A 28 12.39 5.14 9.57
C ALA A 28 12.06 5.51 8.13
N TYR A 29 12.53 4.71 7.17
CA TYR A 29 12.19 4.98 5.79
C TYR A 29 10.70 4.81 5.53
N ILE A 30 10.09 3.76 6.11
CA ILE A 30 8.66 3.53 5.93
C ILE A 30 7.86 4.72 6.46
N SER A 31 8.25 5.25 7.61
CA SER A 31 7.60 6.42 8.17
C SER A 31 7.71 7.62 7.23
N THR A 32 8.90 7.85 6.68
CA THR A 32 9.12 8.94 5.73
C THR A 32 8.26 8.75 4.48
N LEU A 33 8.25 7.55 3.94
CA LEU A 33 7.49 7.27 2.74
C LEU A 33 6.00 7.55 2.94
N VAL A 34 5.43 7.07 4.02
CA VAL A 34 4.01 7.24 4.30
C VAL A 34 3.69 8.73 4.52
N ASP A 35 4.49 9.41 5.32
CA ASP A 35 4.24 10.81 5.61
C ASP A 35 4.34 11.67 4.34
N GLU A 36 5.36 11.44 3.53
CA GLU A 36 5.54 12.22 2.31
C GLU A 36 4.45 11.92 1.30
N PHE A 37 4.06 10.66 1.19
CA PHE A 37 3.03 10.29 0.25
C PHE A 37 1.70 10.95 0.60
N TYR A 38 1.30 10.86 1.85
CA TYR A 38 -0.01 11.42 2.23
C TYR A 38 0.00 12.94 2.29
N THR A 39 1.16 13.57 2.47
CA THR A 39 1.25 15.01 2.30
C THR A 39 0.87 15.38 0.86
N ARG A 40 1.36 14.61 -0.11
CA ARG A 40 1.05 14.85 -1.51
C ARG A 40 -0.40 14.52 -1.85
N VAL A 41 -0.91 13.43 -1.29
CA VAL A 41 -2.30 13.06 -1.50
C VAL A 41 -3.24 14.16 -1.01
N ARG A 42 -2.96 14.69 0.17
CA ARG A 42 -3.83 15.71 0.76
C ARG A 42 -3.80 17.01 -0.04
N ALA A 43 -2.69 17.30 -0.68
CA ALA A 43 -2.57 18.51 -1.49
C ALA A 43 -3.04 18.32 -2.92
N ASP A 44 -3.31 17.08 -3.33
CA ASP A 44 -3.67 16.78 -4.69
C ASP A 44 -5.11 17.18 -4.98
N GLU A 45 -5.35 17.80 -6.14
CA GLU A 45 -6.69 18.28 -6.48
C GLU A 45 -7.70 17.16 -6.65
N MET A 46 -7.25 16.01 -7.13
CA MET A 46 -8.16 14.90 -7.37
C MET A 46 -8.37 14.06 -6.13
N LEU A 47 -7.29 13.70 -5.44
CA LEU A 47 -7.38 12.79 -4.31
C LEU A 47 -7.68 13.47 -2.98
N GLY A 48 -7.21 14.71 -2.83
CA GLY A 48 -7.38 15.42 -1.56
C GLY A 48 -8.83 15.46 -1.10
N PRO A 49 -9.76 15.88 -1.96
CA PRO A 49 -11.16 15.96 -1.53
C PRO A 49 -11.76 14.63 -1.12
N ILE A 50 -11.39 13.54 -1.81
CA ILE A 50 -11.91 12.22 -1.47
C ILE A 50 -11.44 11.80 -0.10
N PHE A 51 -10.15 11.96 0.17
CA PHE A 51 -9.61 11.59 1.46
C PHE A 51 -10.08 12.53 2.56
N ALA A 52 -10.27 13.82 2.27
CA ALA A 52 -10.75 14.75 3.26
C ALA A 52 -12.15 14.39 3.75
N ARG A 53 -12.98 13.86 2.86
CA ARG A 53 -14.31 13.44 3.26
C ARG A 53 -14.28 12.17 4.10
N ALA A 54 -13.29 11.31 3.87
CA ALA A 54 -13.21 10.05 4.58
C ALA A 54 -12.50 10.20 5.93
N ILE A 55 -11.52 11.10 6.01
CA ILE A 55 -10.74 11.28 7.22
C ILE A 55 -10.97 12.71 7.68
N THR A 56 -11.95 12.88 8.56
CA THR A 56 -12.39 14.22 8.93
C THR A 56 -11.70 14.79 10.15
N GLY A 57 -10.97 13.99 10.88
CA GLY A 57 -10.31 14.48 12.07
C GLY A 57 -8.82 14.39 11.95
N ASP A 58 -8.21 13.88 13.03
CA ASP A 58 -6.78 13.72 13.09
C ASP A 58 -6.33 12.66 12.09
N TRP A 59 -5.32 12.97 11.31
CA TRP A 59 -4.77 12.03 10.34
C TRP A 59 -3.79 11.05 10.95
N GLU A 60 -3.32 11.32 12.15
CA GLU A 60 -2.29 10.50 12.77
C GLU A 60 -2.67 9.01 12.87
N PRO A 61 -3.90 8.65 13.29
CA PRO A 61 -4.25 7.25 13.35
C PRO A 61 -4.19 6.56 11.99
N HIS A 62 -4.62 7.26 10.93
CA HIS A 62 -4.56 6.71 9.59
C HIS A 62 -3.11 6.51 9.15
N LEU A 63 -2.26 7.51 9.38
CA LEU A 63 -0.86 7.41 9.00
C LEU A 63 -0.19 6.26 9.74
N ASN A 64 -0.47 6.11 11.03
CA ASN A 64 0.11 5.02 11.80
C ASN A 64 -0.34 3.66 11.29
N THR A 65 -1.60 3.55 10.89
CA THR A 65 -2.11 2.30 10.31
C THR A 65 -1.37 1.97 9.02
N MET A 66 -1.12 2.98 8.20
CA MET A 66 -0.43 2.74 6.93
C MET A 66 1.04 2.38 7.15
N LYS A 67 1.66 2.96 8.17
CA LYS A 67 3.03 2.58 8.52
C LYS A 67 3.08 1.14 8.99
N ASP A 68 2.12 0.72 9.78
CA ASP A 68 2.04 -0.67 10.23
C ASP A 68 1.78 -1.61 9.05
N PHE A 69 0.95 -1.19 8.12
CA PHE A 69 0.66 -1.98 6.93
C PHE A 69 1.95 -2.24 6.13
N TRP A 70 2.68 -1.18 5.80
CA TRP A 70 3.88 -1.35 5.01
C TRP A 70 5.00 -2.08 5.77
N SER A 71 5.12 -1.83 7.08
CA SER A 71 6.13 -2.53 7.85
C SER A 71 5.82 -4.01 7.95
N SER A 72 4.54 -4.35 8.04
CA SER A 72 4.15 -5.77 8.05
C SER A 72 4.47 -6.42 6.71
N MET A 73 4.29 -5.68 5.63
CA MET A 73 4.51 -6.23 4.29
C MET A 73 6.00 -6.39 3.98
N VAL A 74 6.83 -5.41 4.28
CA VAL A 74 8.22 -5.44 3.89
C VAL A 74 9.14 -5.98 4.98
N LEU A 75 8.79 -5.77 6.26
CA LEU A 75 9.63 -6.22 7.36
C LEU A 75 9.05 -7.38 8.14
N SER A 76 7.85 -7.80 7.81
CA SER A 76 7.16 -8.91 8.50
C SER A 76 6.98 -8.65 9.99
N THR A 77 6.65 -7.39 10.34
CA THR A 77 6.47 -7.07 11.76
C THR A 77 5.19 -7.64 12.34
N GLY A 78 4.19 -7.89 11.49
CA GLY A 78 2.93 -8.43 11.97
C GLY A 78 2.04 -7.43 12.70
N ARG A 79 2.42 -6.15 12.69
CA ARG A 79 1.64 -5.15 13.42
C ARG A 79 0.32 -4.83 12.75
N TYR A 80 0.21 -5.07 11.44
CA TYR A 80 -1.04 -4.80 10.73
C TYR A 80 -1.76 -6.10 10.44
N ASP A 81 -2.97 -6.22 10.96
CA ASP A 81 -3.79 -7.40 10.66
C ASP A 81 -5.14 -6.97 10.09
N GLY A 82 -5.30 -5.71 9.75
CA GLY A 82 -6.55 -5.24 9.18
C GLY A 82 -6.64 -5.53 7.71
N ARG A 83 -7.72 -5.07 7.12
CA ARG A 83 -7.94 -5.22 5.69
C ARG A 83 -8.13 -3.86 5.07
N PRO A 84 -7.19 -3.41 4.23
CA PRO A 84 -7.33 -2.08 3.63
C PRO A 84 -8.48 -1.99 2.65
N LEU A 85 -8.80 -3.10 1.97
CA LEU A 85 -9.81 -3.07 0.93
C LEU A 85 -11.18 -2.58 1.39
N PRO A 86 -11.74 -3.08 2.49
CA PRO A 86 -13.06 -2.61 2.90
C PRO A 86 -13.09 -1.11 3.16
N LYS A 87 -12.03 -0.56 3.71
CA LYS A 87 -12.00 0.88 3.98
C LYS A 87 -11.95 1.68 2.71
N HIS A 88 -11.19 1.21 1.72
CA HIS A 88 -11.14 1.89 0.44
C HIS A 88 -12.45 1.79 -0.31
N MET A 89 -13.15 0.67 -0.14
CA MET A 89 -14.45 0.52 -0.78
C MET A 89 -15.49 1.47 -0.21
N ALA A 90 -15.25 1.97 0.99
CA ALA A 90 -16.15 2.91 1.59
C ALA A 90 -15.97 4.34 1.10
N LEU A 91 -14.91 4.61 0.33
CA LEU A 91 -14.68 5.96 -0.18
C LEU A 91 -15.61 6.21 -1.34
N PRO A 92 -16.45 7.23 -1.25
CA PRO A 92 -17.41 7.49 -2.32
C PRO A 92 -16.75 8.11 -3.53
N GLY A 93 -17.25 7.73 -4.69
CA GLY A 93 -16.80 8.38 -5.92
C GLY A 93 -15.48 7.92 -6.49
N LEU A 94 -14.96 6.79 -6.03
CA LEU A 94 -13.69 6.29 -6.56
C LEU A 94 -13.86 5.80 -7.99
N THR A 95 -12.94 6.20 -8.86
CA THR A 95 -12.90 5.75 -10.24
C THR A 95 -11.50 5.24 -10.54
N GLN A 96 -11.33 4.68 -11.73
CA GLN A 96 -10.02 4.23 -12.15
C GLN A 96 -9.03 5.38 -12.21
N ASP A 97 -9.48 6.58 -12.54
CA ASP A 97 -8.57 7.73 -12.59
C ASP A 97 -8.00 8.04 -11.22
N HIS A 98 -8.77 7.82 -10.17
CA HIS A 98 -8.25 8.03 -8.82
C HIS A 98 -7.11 7.05 -8.51
N PHE A 99 -7.26 5.79 -8.94
CA PHE A 99 -6.19 4.82 -8.72
C PHE A 99 -4.95 5.13 -9.54
N THR A 100 -5.15 5.59 -10.77
CA THR A 100 -4.02 6.00 -11.60
C THR A 100 -3.26 7.16 -10.95
N ARG A 101 -4.03 8.16 -10.44
CA ARG A 101 -3.40 9.31 -9.79
C ARG A 101 -2.68 8.88 -8.52
N TRP A 102 -3.30 7.98 -7.75
CA TRP A 102 -2.69 7.47 -6.53
C TRP A 102 -1.34 6.81 -6.83
N LEU A 103 -1.28 6.00 -7.89
CA LEU A 103 -0.03 5.36 -8.28
C LEU A 103 1.00 6.36 -8.76
N GLU A 104 0.58 7.40 -9.49
CA GLU A 104 1.50 8.42 -9.95
C GLU A 104 2.15 9.14 -8.77
N LEU A 105 1.35 9.49 -7.78
CA LEU A 105 1.88 10.17 -6.60
C LEU A 105 2.78 9.26 -5.78
N PHE A 106 2.41 8.00 -5.68
CA PHE A 106 3.22 7.06 -4.94
C PHE A 106 4.57 6.84 -5.63
N TYR A 107 4.55 6.70 -6.94
CA TYR A 107 5.78 6.53 -7.69
C TYR A 107 6.69 7.76 -7.55
N LYS A 108 6.09 8.95 -7.64
CA LYS A 108 6.87 10.17 -7.47
C LYS A 108 7.49 10.26 -6.09
N THR A 109 6.74 9.87 -5.08
CA THR A 109 7.25 9.86 -3.72
C THR A 109 8.44 8.91 -3.60
N LEU A 110 8.32 7.74 -4.21
CA LEU A 110 9.43 6.78 -4.21
C LEU A 110 10.64 7.34 -4.92
N GLN A 111 10.45 7.99 -6.06
CA GLN A 111 11.58 8.58 -6.77
C GLN A 111 12.31 9.60 -5.93
N ASP A 112 11.58 10.33 -5.11
CA ASP A 112 12.18 11.39 -4.28
C ASP A 112 12.78 10.86 -2.99
N THR A 113 12.35 9.72 -2.48
CA THR A 113 12.73 9.28 -1.14
C THR A 113 13.42 7.93 -1.07
N ALA A 114 13.26 7.07 -2.06
CA ALA A 114 13.72 5.68 -1.92
C ALA A 114 15.24 5.62 -1.73
N PRO A 115 15.69 4.76 -0.83
CA PRO A 115 17.13 4.66 -0.56
C PRO A 115 17.90 3.93 -1.65
N SER A 116 17.20 3.23 -2.56
CA SER A 116 17.86 2.52 -3.65
C SER A 116 16.84 2.27 -4.75
N GLN A 117 17.34 1.94 -5.93
CA GLN A 117 16.48 1.56 -7.04
C GLN A 117 15.71 0.28 -6.72
N GLN A 118 16.36 -0.63 -6.00
CA GLN A 118 15.71 -1.86 -5.60
C GLN A 118 14.51 -1.60 -4.71
N ALA A 119 14.64 -0.67 -3.78
CA ALA A 119 13.53 -0.30 -2.90
C ALA A 119 12.41 0.33 -3.71
N GLU A 120 12.74 1.24 -4.61
CA GLU A 120 11.72 1.88 -5.44
C GLU A 120 10.94 0.83 -6.23
N ASP A 121 11.65 -0.12 -6.85
CA ASP A 121 11.00 -1.16 -7.63
C ASP A 121 10.12 -2.05 -6.78
N TRP A 122 10.61 -2.39 -5.59
CA TRP A 122 9.85 -3.26 -4.69
C TRP A 122 8.52 -2.63 -4.28
N PHE A 123 8.57 -1.36 -3.86
CA PHE A 123 7.37 -0.70 -3.38
C PHE A 123 6.38 -0.42 -4.50
N ILE A 124 6.87 0.01 -5.68
CA ILE A 124 5.94 0.30 -6.76
C ILE A 124 5.27 -0.98 -7.28
N ASP A 125 6.00 -2.09 -7.29
CA ASP A 125 5.41 -3.37 -7.69
C ASP A 125 4.25 -3.74 -6.76
N ARG A 126 4.45 -3.60 -5.47
CA ARG A 126 3.40 -3.91 -4.50
C ARG A 126 2.23 -2.94 -4.62
N ALA A 127 2.51 -1.67 -4.81
CA ALA A 127 1.45 -0.67 -4.94
C ALA A 127 0.59 -0.93 -6.16
N VAL A 128 1.21 -1.31 -7.28
CA VAL A 128 0.47 -1.64 -8.49
C VAL A 128 -0.45 -2.82 -8.25
N ARG A 129 0.04 -3.85 -7.56
CA ARG A 129 -0.78 -5.02 -7.25
C ARG A 129 -1.94 -4.68 -6.34
N ILE A 130 -1.70 -3.83 -5.36
CA ILE A 130 -2.74 -3.41 -4.43
C ILE A 130 -3.81 -2.63 -5.19
N ALA A 131 -3.40 -1.69 -6.03
CA ALA A 131 -4.35 -0.89 -6.79
C ALA A 131 -5.18 -1.76 -7.72
N LYS A 132 -4.55 -2.75 -8.35
CA LYS A 132 -5.26 -3.65 -9.25
C LYS A 132 -6.28 -4.47 -8.48
N SER A 133 -5.89 -4.98 -7.32
CA SER A 133 -6.78 -5.77 -6.49
C SER A 133 -8.00 -4.96 -6.06
N PHE A 134 -7.79 -3.71 -5.64
CA PHE A 134 -8.89 -2.85 -5.23
C PHE A 134 -9.83 -2.59 -6.39
N GLN A 135 -9.28 -2.31 -7.58
CA GLN A 135 -10.11 -2.02 -8.73
C GLN A 135 -10.94 -3.22 -9.15
N LEU A 136 -10.36 -4.43 -9.08
CA LEU A 136 -11.12 -5.62 -9.40
C LEU A 136 -12.28 -5.80 -8.42
N SER A 137 -12.06 -5.52 -7.15
CA SER A 137 -13.11 -5.67 -6.17
C SER A 137 -14.18 -4.61 -6.29
N LEU A 138 -13.79 -3.39 -6.65
CA LEU A 138 -14.74 -2.29 -6.72
C LEU A 138 -15.52 -2.24 -8.02
N PHE A 139 -14.90 -2.61 -9.14
CA PHE A 139 -15.50 -2.39 -10.44
C PHE A 139 -15.92 -3.66 -11.17
N TYR A 140 -15.51 -4.82 -10.69
CA TYR A 140 -15.86 -6.06 -11.36
C TYR A 140 -16.51 -6.99 -10.34
N ARG A 141 -17.77 -7.34 -10.58
CA ARG A 141 -18.51 -8.15 -9.64
C ARG A 141 -19.28 -9.24 -10.36
N PRO A 142 -18.57 -10.18 -10.92
CA PRO A 142 -19.23 -11.20 -11.72
C PRO A 142 -20.16 -12.07 -10.89
N ASP A 143 -19.89 -12.17 -9.61
CA ASP A 143 -20.70 -13.03 -8.78
C ASP A 143 -22.07 -12.50 -8.50
N LEU A 144 -22.27 -11.22 -8.65
CA LEU A 144 -23.53 -10.65 -8.30
C LEU A 144 -24.63 -11.06 -9.19
N ARG A 145 -24.40 -11.37 -10.37
CA ARG A 145 -25.39 -11.72 -11.19
C ARG A 145 -24.83 -12.32 -12.20
N GLY A 146 -23.96 -12.93 -11.97
CA GLY A 146 -23.50 -13.53 -12.98
C GLY A 146 -23.30 -12.60 -13.99
N GLY A 147 -23.41 -11.62 -13.86
CA GLY A 147 -23.24 -10.82 -14.84
C GLY A 147 -22.56 -9.72 -14.49
N VAL A 148 -22.37 -9.06 -15.24
CA VAL A 148 -21.72 -8.07 -14.96
C VAL A 148 -22.42 -7.06 -14.66
N ILE A 149 -22.13 -6.34 -14.18
CA ILE A 149 -22.76 -5.34 -13.84
C ILE A 149 -22.76 -4.44 -14.68
N ASP A 150 -22.87 -4.13 -15.19
CA ASP A 150 -23.06 -3.27 -15.96
C ASP A 150 -23.07 -2.19 -15.76
N ASN A 151 -23.17 -1.85 -15.69
CA ASN A 151 -23.25 -0.84 -15.79
C ASN A 151 -22.89 -0.31 -15.44
#